data_215f0e7bf1d74577180a3989bc33006b
#
_entry.id   215f0e7bf1d74577180a3989bc33006b
#
_cell.length_a   1.000
_cell.length_b   1.000
_cell.length_c   1.000
_cell.angle_alpha   90.00
_cell.angle_beta   90.00
_cell.angle_gamma   90.00
#
_symmetry.space_group_name_H-M   'P 1'
#
loop_
_entity.id
_entity.type
_entity.pdbx_description
1 polymer ?
#
loop_
_entity_poly.entity_id
_entity_poly.type
_entity_poly.pdbx_seq_one_letter_code
_entity_poly.pdbx_strand_id
1 'polypeptide(L)'
;MKYIATIGFFDGVHLGHQYLLSALREEAAKRGLQSAIITFSEHPKKVLSSEAKPLLTTYQERMAMLKGMGVDEIFCFNFELIHTLSATEFEQLIHDRCGVEVLLMGYDHHFGCPQSQNANHQSPITNHPLDIIHLPERPGDQHISSTRIRQALLAGEIVQANEMLGYAYPLIGKVVHGKGLGRTIGFPTANIELDPDKLIPAPGVYVAEWNFRRVLLNINDTIEMYVPNFEGDLYGQAVMVELIARIRGEQHFDNLDQLKSQIQKDLLQL
;
A
#
# COMPACT_ATOMS: atom_id res chain seq x y z
N MET A 1 0.09 27.40 -12.65
CA MET A 1 -1.08 26.82 -11.95
C MET A 1 -0.77 26.90 -10.46
N LYS A 2 -1.79 27.00 -9.61
CA LYS A 2 -1.65 27.12 -8.16
C LYS A 2 -2.33 25.95 -7.49
N TYR A 3 -1.68 25.35 -6.50
CA TYR A 3 -2.11 24.10 -5.89
C TYR A 3 -2.30 24.26 -4.38
N ILE A 4 -3.30 23.51 -3.88
CA ILE A 4 -3.30 23.03 -2.50
C ILE A 4 -2.77 21.60 -2.53
N ALA A 5 -1.80 21.29 -1.68
CA ALA A 5 -1.15 20.00 -1.69
C ALA A 5 -1.19 19.31 -0.32
N THR A 6 -1.03 18.01 -0.32
CA THR A 6 -0.70 17.22 0.88
C THR A 6 0.58 16.44 0.63
N ILE A 7 1.31 16.14 1.71
CA ILE A 7 2.61 15.46 1.64
C ILE A 7 2.51 14.12 2.36
N GLY A 8 3.03 13.07 1.75
CA GLY A 8 3.10 11.77 2.40
C GLY A 8 3.71 10.68 1.52
N PHE A 9 4.11 9.58 2.13
CA PHE A 9 4.54 8.40 1.38
C PHE A 9 3.33 7.60 0.87
N PHE A 10 2.20 7.61 1.60
CA PHE A 10 0.92 6.99 1.25
C PHE A 10 0.99 5.47 1.04
N ASP A 11 1.82 4.77 1.84
CA ASP A 11 1.94 3.32 1.72
C ASP A 11 0.62 2.61 2.06
N GLY A 12 0.11 1.83 1.10
CA GLY A 12 -1.18 1.15 1.19
C GLY A 12 -2.40 2.02 0.93
N VAL A 13 -2.27 3.31 0.63
CA VAL A 13 -3.39 4.25 0.36
C VAL A 13 -4.66 3.92 1.17
N HIS A 14 -4.48 3.62 2.48
CA HIS A 14 -5.52 3.16 3.39
C HIS A 14 -6.60 4.22 3.66
N LEU A 15 -7.69 3.85 4.35
CA LEU A 15 -8.84 4.73 4.59
C LEU A 15 -8.47 6.09 5.18
N GLY A 16 -7.46 6.16 6.06
CA GLY A 16 -6.96 7.45 6.56
C GLY A 16 -6.35 8.33 5.47
N HIS A 17 -5.59 7.74 4.53
CA HIS A 17 -5.08 8.45 3.36
C HIS A 17 -6.21 8.88 2.42
N GLN A 18 -7.19 7.99 2.16
CA GLN A 18 -8.34 8.29 1.30
C GLN A 18 -9.17 9.45 1.87
N TYR A 19 -9.36 9.50 3.18
CA TYR A 19 -10.02 10.61 3.86
C TYR A 19 -9.29 11.93 3.66
N LEU A 20 -7.96 11.94 3.87
CA LEU A 20 -7.11 13.12 3.64
C LEU A 20 -7.20 13.61 2.19
N LEU A 21 -7.15 12.69 1.21
CA LEU A 21 -7.22 13.04 -0.21
C LEU A 21 -8.61 13.52 -0.64
N SER A 22 -9.69 13.01 -0.03
CA SER A 22 -11.04 13.54 -0.23
C SER A 22 -11.15 14.97 0.28
N ALA A 23 -10.69 15.23 1.50
CA ALA A 23 -10.68 16.57 2.10
C ALA A 23 -9.82 17.55 1.30
N LEU A 24 -8.68 17.09 0.76
CA LEU A 24 -7.81 17.89 -0.12
C LEU A 24 -8.57 18.38 -1.35
N ARG A 25 -9.30 17.50 -2.03
CA ARG A 25 -10.08 17.85 -3.23
C ARG A 25 -11.22 18.82 -2.90
N GLU A 26 -11.91 18.60 -1.79
CA GLU A 26 -12.98 19.49 -1.33
C GLU A 26 -12.44 20.90 -1.02
N GLU A 27 -11.29 20.97 -0.34
CA GLU A 27 -10.68 22.25 0.01
C GLU A 27 -10.11 22.96 -1.22
N ALA A 28 -9.54 22.21 -2.18
CA ALA A 28 -9.14 22.73 -3.48
C ALA A 28 -10.30 23.41 -4.22
N ALA A 29 -11.43 22.71 -4.30
CA ALA A 29 -12.64 23.25 -4.94
C ALA A 29 -13.16 24.53 -4.26
N LYS A 30 -13.19 24.58 -2.92
CA LYS A 30 -13.61 25.78 -2.16
C LYS A 30 -12.72 26.99 -2.42
N ARG A 31 -11.42 26.78 -2.63
CA ARG A 31 -10.43 27.84 -2.83
C ARG A 31 -10.19 28.20 -4.30
N GLY A 32 -10.76 27.46 -5.23
CA GLY A 32 -10.50 27.62 -6.68
C GLY A 32 -9.06 27.27 -7.04
N LEU A 33 -8.42 26.36 -6.29
CA LEU A 33 -7.09 25.82 -6.52
C LEU A 33 -7.19 24.42 -7.13
N GLN A 34 -6.08 23.93 -7.70
CA GLN A 34 -5.95 22.53 -8.07
C GLN A 34 -5.42 21.71 -6.90
N SER A 35 -5.83 20.44 -6.81
CA SER A 35 -5.39 19.51 -5.79
C SER A 35 -4.08 18.81 -6.20
N ALA A 36 -3.11 18.71 -5.30
CA ALA A 36 -1.86 18.02 -5.58
C ALA A 36 -1.44 17.09 -4.44
N ILE A 37 -0.78 16.00 -4.80
CA ILE A 37 -0.08 15.11 -3.87
C ILE A 37 1.42 15.33 -4.04
N ILE A 38 2.13 15.49 -2.94
CA ILE A 38 3.59 15.41 -2.89
C ILE A 38 3.95 14.07 -2.25
N THR A 39 4.64 13.22 -3.01
CA THR A 39 5.07 11.90 -2.55
C THR A 39 6.52 11.63 -2.93
N PHE A 40 7.03 10.43 -2.59
CA PHE A 40 8.43 10.07 -2.76
C PHE A 40 8.56 8.76 -3.53
N SER A 41 9.59 8.66 -4.38
CA SER A 41 9.88 7.43 -5.14
C SER A 41 10.24 6.28 -4.21
N GLU A 42 10.98 6.57 -3.12
CA GLU A 42 11.45 5.61 -2.15
C GLU A 42 10.91 5.93 -0.75
N HIS A 43 10.76 4.86 0.06
CA HIS A 43 10.28 5.06 1.45
C HIS A 43 11.34 5.82 2.26
N PRO A 44 10.99 6.93 2.94
CA PRO A 44 11.93 7.73 3.73
C PRO A 44 12.80 6.90 4.70
N LYS A 45 12.23 5.88 5.32
CA LYS A 45 12.98 4.98 6.22
C LYS A 45 14.02 4.12 5.50
N LYS A 46 13.88 3.84 4.20
CA LYS A 46 14.88 3.09 3.42
C LYS A 46 16.17 3.90 3.27
N VAL A 47 16.04 5.22 3.17
CA VAL A 47 17.17 6.15 3.06
C VAL A 47 17.78 6.47 4.43
N LEU A 48 16.95 6.60 5.47
CA LEU A 48 17.38 7.03 6.80
C LEU A 48 17.85 5.88 7.72
N SER A 49 17.49 4.65 7.42
CA SER A 49 17.88 3.46 8.19
C SER A 49 18.15 2.28 7.28
N SER A 50 19.09 1.39 7.65
CA SER A 50 19.37 0.15 6.93
C SER A 50 18.24 -0.90 7.01
N GLU A 51 17.21 -0.65 7.81
CA GLU A 51 16.05 -1.53 7.97
C GLU A 51 14.91 -1.14 7.04
N ALA A 52 14.97 -1.57 5.78
CA ALA A 52 13.85 -1.45 4.87
C ALA A 52 12.73 -2.41 5.28
N LYS A 53 11.58 -1.88 5.68
CA LYS A 53 10.38 -2.70 5.90
C LYS A 53 9.69 -2.96 4.57
N PRO A 54 9.16 -4.19 4.33
CA PRO A 54 8.36 -4.47 3.15
C PRO A 54 7.19 -3.49 3.02
N LEU A 55 6.88 -3.11 1.78
CA LEU A 55 5.87 -2.11 1.46
C LEU A 55 4.48 -2.75 1.33
N LEU A 56 3.44 -2.08 1.78
CA LEU A 56 2.05 -2.46 1.50
C LEU A 56 1.74 -2.34 0.02
N THR A 57 2.29 -1.31 -0.61
CA THR A 57 2.17 -1.04 -2.05
C THR A 57 3.54 -0.77 -2.66
N THR A 58 3.86 -1.44 -3.77
CA THR A 58 5.02 -1.07 -4.57
C THR A 58 4.88 0.36 -5.10
N TYR A 59 5.96 0.92 -5.64
CA TYR A 59 5.91 2.25 -6.24
C TYR A 59 4.83 2.34 -7.34
N GLN A 60 4.78 1.35 -8.21
CA GLN A 60 3.84 1.31 -9.34
C GLN A 60 2.39 1.18 -8.87
N GLU A 61 2.13 0.27 -7.93
CA GLU A 61 0.81 0.10 -7.30
C GLU A 61 0.34 1.39 -6.64
N ARG A 62 1.20 2.00 -5.82
CA ARG A 62 0.89 3.24 -5.10
C ARG A 62 0.57 4.39 -6.06
N MET A 63 1.41 4.58 -7.08
CA MET A 63 1.17 5.63 -8.07
C MET A 63 -0.12 5.42 -8.86
N ALA A 64 -0.44 4.17 -9.22
CA ALA A 64 -1.71 3.86 -9.88
C ALA A 64 -2.90 4.16 -8.97
N MET A 65 -2.84 3.77 -7.69
CA MET A 65 -3.88 4.04 -6.71
C MET A 65 -4.06 5.55 -6.45
N LEU A 66 -2.97 6.29 -6.26
CA LEU A 66 -3.03 7.75 -6.04
C LEU A 66 -3.63 8.48 -7.23
N LYS A 67 -3.29 8.10 -8.47
CA LYS A 67 -3.93 8.62 -9.68
C LYS A 67 -5.44 8.35 -9.70
N GLY A 68 -5.86 7.17 -9.22
CA GLY A 68 -7.26 6.80 -9.09
C GLY A 68 -8.04 7.62 -8.05
N MET A 69 -7.36 8.34 -7.15
CA MET A 69 -8.01 9.20 -6.14
C MET A 69 -8.58 10.51 -6.72
N GLY A 70 -8.33 10.80 -8.00
CA GLY A 70 -8.91 11.94 -8.69
C GLY A 70 -8.33 13.29 -8.24
N VAL A 71 -7.08 13.31 -7.83
CA VAL A 71 -6.30 14.55 -7.64
C VAL A 71 -5.78 15.05 -8.99
N ASP A 72 -5.60 16.37 -9.10
CA ASP A 72 -5.22 16.98 -10.38
C ASP A 72 -3.75 16.75 -10.73
N GLU A 73 -2.84 16.68 -9.73
CA GLU A 73 -1.40 16.52 -9.96
C GLU A 73 -0.74 15.66 -8.88
N ILE A 74 0.34 14.95 -9.25
CA ILE A 74 1.18 14.18 -8.33
C ILE A 74 2.64 14.54 -8.56
N PHE A 75 3.25 15.24 -7.61
CA PHE A 75 4.67 15.54 -7.59
C PHE A 75 5.42 14.45 -6.83
N CYS A 76 6.24 13.69 -7.53
CA CYS A 76 7.04 12.61 -6.96
C CYS A 76 8.51 13.04 -6.87
N PHE A 77 9.02 13.18 -5.64
CA PHE A 77 10.41 13.54 -5.39
C PHE A 77 11.27 12.32 -5.07
N ASN A 78 12.55 12.38 -5.47
CA ASN A 78 13.52 11.45 -4.93
C ASN A 78 13.89 11.91 -3.50
N PHE A 79 13.61 11.06 -2.50
CA PHE A 79 13.82 11.40 -1.10
C PHE A 79 15.31 11.61 -0.76
N GLU A 80 16.23 10.90 -1.40
CA GLU A 80 17.67 11.08 -1.23
C GLU A 80 18.14 12.50 -1.54
N LEU A 81 17.48 13.17 -2.48
CA LEU A 81 17.87 14.53 -2.91
C LEU A 81 17.32 15.63 -2.00
N ILE A 82 16.30 15.31 -1.19
CA ILE A 82 15.59 16.34 -0.41
C ILE A 82 15.66 16.12 1.11
N HIS A 83 16.12 14.94 1.57
CA HIS A 83 16.09 14.60 3.00
C HIS A 83 17.00 15.48 3.88
N THR A 84 17.94 16.20 3.28
CA THR A 84 18.84 17.15 3.96
C THR A 84 18.26 18.56 4.07
N LEU A 85 17.18 18.85 3.33
CA LEU A 85 16.55 20.16 3.37
C LEU A 85 15.86 20.39 4.73
N SER A 86 15.98 21.59 5.24
CA SER A 86 15.15 22.06 6.35
C SER A 86 13.67 22.14 5.91
N ALA A 87 12.76 22.21 6.87
CA ALA A 87 11.34 22.38 6.57
C ALA A 87 11.10 23.60 5.67
N THR A 88 11.72 24.75 6.03
CA THR A 88 11.57 26.00 5.27
C THR A 88 12.13 25.89 3.84
N GLU A 89 13.29 25.27 3.65
CA GLU A 89 13.87 25.06 2.32
C GLU A 89 13.00 24.15 1.45
N PHE A 90 12.38 23.12 2.06
CA PHE A 90 11.46 22.26 1.35
C PHE A 90 10.14 22.98 1.01
N GLU A 91 9.58 23.76 1.93
CA GLU A 91 8.41 24.61 1.65
C GLU A 91 8.68 25.59 0.49
N GLN A 92 9.84 26.26 0.50
CA GLN A 92 10.24 27.13 -0.58
C GLN A 92 10.37 26.37 -1.92
N LEU A 93 10.96 25.16 -1.88
CA LEU A 93 11.11 24.31 -3.07
C LEU A 93 9.75 23.99 -3.70
N ILE A 94 8.78 23.54 -2.90
CA ILE A 94 7.45 23.14 -3.41
C ILE A 94 6.61 24.35 -3.82
N HIS A 95 6.77 25.49 -3.15
CA HIS A 95 6.18 26.74 -3.58
C HIS A 95 6.71 27.17 -4.96
N ASP A 96 8.03 27.29 -5.11
CA ASP A 96 8.65 27.87 -6.31
C ASP A 96 8.61 26.92 -7.51
N ARG A 97 8.77 25.61 -7.27
CA ARG A 97 8.87 24.61 -8.35
C ARG A 97 7.54 23.97 -8.71
N CYS A 98 6.67 23.78 -7.71
CA CYS A 98 5.40 23.09 -7.92
C CYS A 98 4.20 24.05 -7.93
N GLY A 99 4.37 25.32 -7.52
CA GLY A 99 3.26 26.28 -7.43
C GLY A 99 2.29 25.99 -6.27
N VAL A 100 2.77 25.32 -5.23
CA VAL A 100 1.97 25.06 -4.02
C VAL A 100 1.82 26.35 -3.21
N GLU A 101 0.59 26.71 -2.90
CA GLU A 101 0.28 27.89 -2.04
C GLU A 101 -0.24 27.47 -0.66
N VAL A 102 -0.88 26.30 -0.59
CA VAL A 102 -1.50 25.78 0.62
C VAL A 102 -1.08 24.35 0.86
N LEU A 103 -0.74 23.99 2.11
CA LEU A 103 -0.53 22.62 2.55
C LEU A 103 -1.66 22.18 3.45
N LEU A 104 -2.33 21.08 3.08
CA LEU A 104 -3.25 20.34 3.92
C LEU A 104 -2.52 19.19 4.60
N MET A 105 -2.43 19.21 5.92
CA MET A 105 -1.71 18.23 6.72
C MET A 105 -2.70 17.38 7.52
N GLY A 106 -2.44 16.06 7.59
CA GLY A 106 -3.17 15.16 8.47
C GLY A 106 -2.88 15.45 9.96
N TYR A 107 -3.72 14.93 10.82
CA TYR A 107 -3.72 15.14 12.27
C TYR A 107 -2.35 14.84 12.94
N ASP A 108 -1.68 13.77 12.55
CA ASP A 108 -0.40 13.33 13.14
C ASP A 108 0.81 13.55 12.21
N HIS A 109 0.63 14.36 11.17
CA HIS A 109 1.69 14.56 10.19
C HIS A 109 2.71 15.58 10.70
N HIS A 110 3.96 15.13 10.86
CA HIS A 110 5.13 15.95 11.16
C HIS A 110 6.08 15.84 9.97
N PHE A 111 6.45 16.97 9.38
CA PHE A 111 7.49 16.97 8.36
C PHE A 111 8.65 17.89 8.77
N GLY A 112 9.84 17.59 8.28
CA GLY A 112 11.09 18.29 8.60
C GLY A 112 12.10 17.39 9.32
N CYS A 113 13.39 17.76 9.22
CA CYS A 113 14.47 17.03 9.89
C CYS A 113 14.37 17.20 11.42
N PRO A 114 14.48 16.12 12.24
CA PRO A 114 14.44 16.19 13.69
C PRO A 114 15.49 17.11 14.33
N GLN A 115 16.55 17.45 13.61
CA GLN A 115 17.60 18.36 14.09
C GLN A 115 17.15 19.82 14.17
N SER A 116 16.00 20.17 13.59
CA SER A 116 15.40 21.52 13.72
C SER A 116 14.39 21.62 14.88
N GLN A 117 14.19 20.58 15.68
CA GLN A 117 13.20 20.54 16.79
C GLN A 117 13.62 21.31 18.06
N ASN A 118 14.63 22.17 18.02
CA ASN A 118 14.89 23.12 19.10
C ASN A 118 14.03 24.40 19.01
N ALA A 119 13.02 24.43 18.17
CA ALA A 119 12.03 25.49 18.17
C ALA A 119 10.73 24.96 18.77
N ASN A 120 10.44 25.40 20.00
CA ASN A 120 9.08 25.41 20.52
C ASN A 120 8.13 25.83 19.39
N HIS A 121 7.05 25.05 19.18
CA HIS A 121 6.00 25.30 18.17
C HIS A 121 5.25 26.65 18.32
N GLN A 122 5.88 27.66 18.91
CA GLN A 122 5.33 29.00 19.16
C GLN A 122 6.21 30.16 18.66
N SER A 123 7.15 29.89 17.74
CA SER A 123 7.75 31.04 17.05
C SER A 123 6.83 31.46 15.91
N PRO A 124 6.28 32.66 15.90
CA PRO A 124 5.65 33.23 14.72
C PRO A 124 6.76 33.53 13.71
N ILE A 125 7.13 32.51 12.90
CA ILE A 125 7.94 32.73 11.71
C ILE A 125 6.99 33.42 10.72
N THR A 126 7.08 34.74 10.69
CA THR A 126 6.20 35.64 9.94
C THR A 126 6.42 35.59 8.41
N ASN A 127 7.10 34.57 7.88
CA ASN A 127 7.34 34.41 6.44
C ASN A 127 7.33 32.93 6.00
N HIS A 128 6.29 32.19 6.33
CA HIS A 128 6.03 30.95 5.64
C HIS A 128 5.50 31.27 4.23
N PRO A 129 6.08 30.73 3.17
CA PRO A 129 5.58 30.94 1.81
C PRO A 129 4.22 30.25 1.58
N LEU A 130 3.83 29.33 2.49
CA LEU A 130 2.65 28.47 2.37
C LEU A 130 1.65 28.71 3.50
N ASP A 131 0.37 28.68 3.18
CA ASP A 131 -0.73 28.56 4.15
C ASP A 131 -0.85 27.09 4.59
N ILE A 132 -0.90 26.83 5.91
CA ILE A 132 -0.96 25.46 6.45
C ILE A 132 -2.30 25.22 7.10
N ILE A 133 -3.02 24.20 6.63
CA ILE A 133 -4.29 23.74 7.16
C ILE A 133 -4.10 22.36 7.81
N HIS A 134 -4.57 22.20 9.04
CA HIS A 134 -4.60 20.90 9.72
C HIS A 134 -5.97 20.27 9.62
N LEU A 135 -6.03 19.06 9.04
CA LEU A 135 -7.24 18.24 9.01
C LEU A 135 -7.41 17.56 10.38
N PRO A 136 -8.57 17.68 11.02
CA PRO A 136 -8.83 16.94 12.24
C PRO A 136 -8.81 15.42 12.01
N GLU A 137 -8.59 14.67 13.09
CA GLU A 137 -8.69 13.20 13.06
C GLU A 137 -10.07 12.77 12.54
N ARG A 138 -10.10 11.72 11.74
CA ARG A 138 -11.36 11.17 11.22
C ARG A 138 -12.25 10.71 12.38
N PRO A 139 -13.51 11.16 12.47
CA PRO A 139 -14.40 10.78 13.56
C PRO A 139 -14.67 9.26 13.56
N GLY A 140 -14.60 8.63 14.73
CA GLY A 140 -15.02 7.23 14.93
C GLY A 140 -14.01 6.17 14.53
N ASP A 141 -12.82 6.52 14.09
CA ASP A 141 -11.81 5.54 13.69
C ASP A 141 -10.94 5.07 14.86
N GLN A 142 -10.81 3.77 14.96
CA GLN A 142 -9.62 3.19 15.56
C GLN A 142 -8.42 3.63 14.70
N HIS A 143 -7.41 4.21 15.30
CA HIS A 143 -6.20 4.71 14.65
C HIS A 143 -5.71 3.79 13.51
N ILE A 144 -6.00 4.16 12.25
CA ILE A 144 -5.60 3.42 11.05
C ILE A 144 -4.20 3.88 10.64
N SER A 145 -3.26 2.95 10.49
CA SER A 145 -1.91 3.27 10.03
C SER A 145 -1.31 2.13 9.21
N SER A 146 -0.39 2.45 8.30
CA SER A 146 0.37 1.43 7.53
C SER A 146 1.09 0.43 8.43
N THR A 147 1.49 0.82 9.65
CA THR A 147 2.13 -0.08 10.62
C THR A 147 1.15 -1.13 11.13
N ARG A 148 -0.06 -0.75 11.52
CA ARG A 148 -1.09 -1.70 11.99
C ARG A 148 -1.53 -2.64 10.87
N ILE A 149 -1.68 -2.12 9.65
CA ILE A 149 -2.03 -2.94 8.48
C ILE A 149 -0.95 -3.99 8.22
N ARG A 150 0.36 -3.61 8.28
CA ARG A 150 1.45 -4.58 8.17
C ARG A 150 1.38 -5.66 9.24
N GLN A 151 1.12 -5.27 10.49
CA GLN A 151 0.99 -6.22 11.59
C GLN A 151 -0.15 -7.20 11.35
N ALA A 152 -1.32 -6.73 10.92
CA ALA A 152 -2.47 -7.58 10.59
C ALA A 152 -2.13 -8.57 9.45
N LEU A 153 -1.51 -8.10 8.36
CA LEU A 153 -1.09 -8.97 7.25
C LEU A 153 -0.08 -10.03 7.70
N LEU A 154 0.92 -9.65 8.49
CA LEU A 154 1.93 -10.57 9.02
C LEU A 154 1.38 -11.55 10.07
N ALA A 155 0.27 -11.22 10.72
CA ALA A 155 -0.49 -12.14 11.57
C ALA A 155 -1.48 -13.03 10.78
N GLY A 156 -1.70 -12.72 9.49
CA GLY A 156 -2.70 -13.40 8.66
C GLY A 156 -4.14 -12.94 8.90
N GLU A 157 -4.32 -11.81 9.55
CA GLU A 157 -5.62 -11.18 9.84
C GLU A 157 -6.09 -10.34 8.64
N ILE A 158 -6.32 -11.03 7.51
CA ILE A 158 -6.60 -10.41 6.21
C ILE A 158 -7.86 -9.54 6.24
N VAL A 159 -8.92 -10.02 6.87
CA VAL A 159 -10.19 -9.28 6.98
C VAL A 159 -9.96 -7.94 7.68
N GLN A 160 -9.25 -7.93 8.80
CA GLN A 160 -8.93 -6.72 9.54
C GLN A 160 -8.03 -5.76 8.72
N ALA A 161 -7.05 -6.31 7.99
CA ALA A 161 -6.21 -5.51 7.11
C ALA A 161 -7.04 -4.84 6.01
N ASN A 162 -7.94 -5.58 5.37
CA ASN A 162 -8.83 -5.09 4.31
C ASN A 162 -9.80 -4.01 4.83
N GLU A 163 -10.33 -4.18 6.05
CA GLU A 163 -11.17 -3.15 6.70
C GLU A 163 -10.42 -1.84 6.89
N MET A 164 -9.13 -1.88 7.30
CA MET A 164 -8.30 -0.68 7.44
C MET A 164 -7.88 -0.09 6.08
N LEU A 165 -7.65 -0.94 5.08
CA LEU A 165 -7.30 -0.52 3.72
C LEU A 165 -8.52 0.10 2.99
N GLY A 166 -9.73 -0.43 3.21
CA GLY A 166 -10.93 -0.10 2.46
C GLY A 166 -11.03 -0.84 1.11
N TYR A 167 -10.15 -1.82 0.89
CA TYR A 167 -10.12 -2.69 -0.30
C TYR A 167 -9.43 -4.01 0.04
N ALA A 168 -9.64 -5.05 -0.79
CA ALA A 168 -8.96 -6.33 -0.65
C ALA A 168 -7.48 -6.20 -1.00
N TYR A 169 -6.58 -6.68 -0.12
CA TYR A 169 -5.13 -6.55 -0.30
C TYR A 169 -4.65 -7.26 -1.57
N PRO A 170 -4.10 -6.54 -2.57
CA PRO A 170 -3.70 -7.14 -3.82
C PRO A 170 -2.26 -7.68 -3.75
N LEU A 171 -2.05 -8.84 -4.36
CA LEU A 171 -0.75 -9.34 -4.74
C LEU A 171 -0.64 -9.27 -6.26
N ILE A 172 0.23 -8.40 -6.77
CA ILE A 172 0.45 -8.20 -8.20
C ILE A 172 1.82 -8.76 -8.56
N GLY A 173 1.83 -9.68 -9.53
CA GLY A 173 3.06 -10.32 -9.93
C GLY A 173 2.97 -10.97 -11.30
N LYS A 174 4.05 -11.67 -11.68
CA LYS A 174 4.15 -12.39 -12.93
C LYS A 174 4.07 -13.88 -12.68
N VAL A 175 3.32 -14.59 -13.51
CA VAL A 175 3.27 -16.05 -13.44
C VAL A 175 4.56 -16.65 -14.01
N VAL A 176 5.24 -17.44 -13.19
CA VAL A 176 6.52 -18.09 -13.49
C VAL A 176 6.41 -19.62 -13.40
N HIS A 177 7.39 -20.32 -13.97
CA HIS A 177 7.46 -21.77 -13.85
C HIS A 177 7.84 -22.18 -12.42
N GLY A 178 7.06 -23.07 -11.81
CA GLY A 178 7.36 -23.71 -10.54
C GLY A 178 7.74 -25.18 -10.71
N LYS A 179 7.79 -25.89 -9.58
CA LYS A 179 8.15 -27.33 -9.56
C LYS A 179 7.09 -28.24 -10.18
N GLY A 180 5.89 -27.76 -10.44
CA GLY A 180 4.78 -28.49 -11.10
C GLY A 180 4.16 -29.59 -10.25
N LEU A 181 4.41 -29.65 -8.96
CA LEU A 181 3.92 -30.70 -8.05
C LEU A 181 2.38 -30.77 -8.02
N GLY A 182 1.72 -29.60 -8.02
CA GLY A 182 0.25 -29.53 -8.04
C GLY A 182 -0.38 -30.29 -9.21
N ARG A 183 0.25 -30.23 -10.40
CA ARG A 183 -0.23 -30.95 -11.58
C ARG A 183 -0.21 -32.47 -11.39
N THR A 184 0.79 -33.02 -10.68
CA THR A 184 0.91 -34.47 -10.45
C THR A 184 -0.16 -35.02 -9.51
N ILE A 185 -0.72 -34.15 -8.66
CA ILE A 185 -1.75 -34.53 -7.69
C ILE A 185 -3.16 -34.08 -8.10
N GLY A 186 -3.32 -33.52 -9.33
CA GLY A 186 -4.61 -33.10 -9.86
C GLY A 186 -5.05 -31.70 -9.54
N PHE A 187 -4.17 -30.88 -8.91
CA PHE A 187 -4.41 -29.49 -8.56
C PHE A 187 -3.33 -28.59 -9.17
N PRO A 188 -3.36 -28.33 -10.50
CA PRO A 188 -2.35 -27.50 -11.15
C PRO A 188 -2.39 -26.07 -10.61
N THR A 189 -1.24 -25.57 -10.19
CA THR A 189 -1.07 -24.22 -9.64
C THR A 189 -0.21 -23.34 -10.54
N ALA A 190 -0.48 -22.04 -10.55
CA ALA A 190 0.36 -21.01 -11.12
C ALA A 190 1.22 -20.37 -10.03
N ASN A 191 2.53 -20.34 -10.22
CA ASN A 191 3.45 -19.65 -9.29
C ASN A 191 3.50 -18.18 -9.64
N ILE A 192 3.34 -17.32 -8.64
CA ILE A 192 3.36 -15.85 -8.80
C ILE A 192 4.63 -15.30 -8.19
N GLU A 193 5.44 -14.63 -9.00
CA GLU A 193 6.61 -13.88 -8.56
C GLU A 193 6.23 -12.42 -8.34
N LEU A 194 6.39 -11.93 -7.13
CA LEU A 194 6.09 -10.55 -6.73
C LEU A 194 7.33 -9.67 -6.80
N ASP A 195 7.11 -8.36 -6.77
CA ASP A 195 8.16 -7.39 -6.51
C ASP A 195 8.81 -7.67 -5.13
N PRO A 196 10.15 -7.67 -5.02
CA PRO A 196 10.85 -8.00 -3.77
C PRO A 196 10.56 -7.02 -2.62
N ASP A 197 10.16 -5.80 -2.90
CA ASP A 197 9.77 -4.82 -1.88
C ASP A 197 8.32 -5.02 -1.37
N LYS A 198 7.51 -5.87 -2.04
CA LYS A 198 6.11 -6.12 -1.67
C LYS A 198 5.98 -6.91 -0.39
N LEU A 199 5.11 -6.47 0.53
CA LEU A 199 4.79 -7.23 1.73
C LEU A 199 4.01 -8.50 1.36
N ILE A 200 4.56 -9.65 1.75
CA ILE A 200 3.88 -10.94 1.66
C ILE A 200 3.23 -11.22 3.01
N PRO A 201 1.93 -11.55 3.07
CA PRO A 201 1.24 -11.93 4.30
C PRO A 201 1.78 -13.20 4.94
N ALA A 202 1.30 -13.51 6.16
CA ALA A 202 1.67 -14.74 6.87
C ALA A 202 1.53 -15.99 5.99
N PRO A 203 2.42 -16.99 6.10
CA PRO A 203 2.28 -18.26 5.40
C PRO A 203 0.95 -18.96 5.70
N GLY A 204 0.32 -19.58 4.67
CA GLY A 204 -0.94 -20.28 4.81
C GLY A 204 -1.75 -20.37 3.54
N VAL A 205 -2.98 -20.83 3.65
CA VAL A 205 -3.94 -20.96 2.56
C VAL A 205 -5.01 -19.89 2.67
N TYR A 206 -5.32 -19.25 1.55
CA TYR A 206 -6.20 -18.10 1.45
C TYR A 206 -7.28 -18.29 0.40
N VAL A 207 -8.47 -17.77 0.68
CA VAL A 207 -9.44 -17.43 -0.37
C VAL A 207 -9.02 -16.10 -0.95
N ALA A 208 -8.95 -16.06 -2.27
CA ALA A 208 -8.64 -14.82 -2.99
C ALA A 208 -9.54 -14.69 -4.22
N GLU A 209 -9.49 -13.54 -4.87
CA GLU A 209 -10.19 -13.29 -6.13
C GLU A 209 -9.20 -12.96 -7.24
N TRP A 210 -9.41 -13.57 -8.40
CA TRP A 210 -8.71 -13.29 -9.63
C TRP A 210 -9.70 -13.24 -10.79
N ASN A 211 -9.77 -12.12 -11.50
CA ASN A 211 -10.69 -11.90 -12.62
C ASN A 211 -12.15 -12.33 -12.30
N PHE A 212 -12.66 -11.86 -11.15
CA PHE A 212 -14.01 -12.18 -10.64
C PHE A 212 -14.26 -13.68 -10.34
N ARG A 213 -13.20 -14.47 -10.22
CA ARG A 213 -13.25 -15.89 -9.83
C ARG A 213 -12.65 -16.07 -8.45
N ARG A 214 -13.29 -16.88 -7.63
CA ARG A 214 -12.69 -17.33 -6.38
C ARG A 214 -11.60 -18.34 -6.65
N VAL A 215 -10.45 -18.13 -6.02
CA VAL A 215 -9.25 -18.96 -6.17
C VAL A 215 -8.68 -19.31 -4.81
N LEU A 216 -7.96 -20.42 -4.72
CA LEU A 216 -7.11 -20.71 -3.56
C LEU A 216 -5.71 -20.17 -3.83
N LEU A 217 -5.17 -19.49 -2.82
CA LEU A 217 -3.78 -19.06 -2.84
C LEU A 217 -3.04 -19.72 -1.67
N ASN A 218 -1.96 -20.42 -1.98
CA ASN A 218 -1.03 -20.94 -0.99
C ASN A 218 0.19 -20.03 -0.93
N ILE A 219 0.44 -19.47 0.24
CA ILE A 219 1.60 -18.60 0.53
C ILE A 219 2.52 -19.35 1.48
N ASN A 220 3.74 -19.64 1.02
CA ASN A 220 4.85 -20.15 1.80
C ASN A 220 6.16 -19.56 1.23
N ASP A 221 7.20 -20.36 0.98
CA ASP A 221 8.41 -19.91 0.26
C ASP A 221 8.08 -19.48 -1.19
N THR A 222 6.92 -19.90 -1.71
CA THR A 222 6.39 -19.54 -3.02
C THR A 222 4.93 -19.09 -2.88
N ILE A 223 4.41 -18.39 -3.89
CA ILE A 223 2.99 -18.01 -3.95
C ILE A 223 2.36 -18.81 -5.09
N GLU A 224 1.48 -19.72 -4.75
CA GLU A 224 0.86 -20.65 -5.68
C GLU A 224 -0.64 -20.41 -5.75
N MET A 225 -1.16 -20.07 -6.94
CA MET A 225 -2.57 -19.85 -7.20
C MET A 225 -3.18 -21.08 -7.88
N TYR A 226 -4.21 -21.65 -7.28
CA TYR A 226 -5.07 -22.65 -7.89
C TYR A 226 -6.38 -22.01 -8.34
N VAL A 227 -6.70 -22.13 -9.62
CA VAL A 227 -7.95 -21.64 -10.22
C VAL A 227 -8.84 -22.85 -10.56
N PRO A 228 -9.98 -23.02 -9.87
CA PRO A 228 -10.89 -24.12 -10.16
C PRO A 228 -11.39 -24.10 -11.61
N ASN A 229 -11.40 -25.27 -12.25
CA ASN A 229 -11.93 -25.44 -13.62
C ASN A 229 -11.34 -24.47 -14.66
N PHE A 230 -10.08 -24.10 -14.48
CA PHE A 230 -9.38 -23.24 -15.43
C PHE A 230 -8.56 -24.11 -16.40
N GLU A 231 -8.85 -23.93 -17.68
CA GLU A 231 -8.08 -24.52 -18.79
C GLU A 231 -7.41 -23.38 -19.54
N GLY A 232 -6.10 -23.27 -19.44
CA GLY A 232 -5.34 -22.22 -20.10
C GLY A 232 -3.90 -22.15 -19.63
N ASP A 233 -3.13 -21.28 -20.27
CA ASP A 233 -1.75 -20.99 -19.92
C ASP A 233 -1.64 -19.55 -19.40
N LEU A 234 -1.10 -19.41 -18.19
CA LEU A 234 -0.87 -18.13 -17.53
C LEU A 234 0.61 -17.74 -17.51
N TYR A 235 1.51 -18.59 -17.98
CA TYR A 235 2.95 -18.30 -17.91
C TYR A 235 3.33 -17.00 -18.59
N GLY A 236 4.12 -16.21 -17.89
CA GLY A 236 4.59 -14.91 -18.36
C GLY A 236 3.55 -13.79 -18.26
N GLN A 237 2.30 -14.06 -17.91
CA GLN A 237 1.26 -13.07 -17.74
C GLN A 237 1.40 -12.37 -16.40
N ALA A 238 1.06 -11.08 -16.36
CA ALA A 238 0.87 -10.33 -15.13
C ALA A 238 -0.52 -10.67 -14.55
N VAL A 239 -0.55 -10.96 -13.26
CA VAL A 239 -1.78 -11.28 -12.53
C VAL A 239 -1.91 -10.38 -11.30
N MET A 240 -3.14 -10.01 -10.96
CA MET A 240 -3.51 -9.36 -9.72
C MET A 240 -4.48 -10.28 -8.98
N VAL A 241 -4.11 -10.67 -7.77
CA VAL A 241 -4.91 -11.56 -6.91
C VAL A 241 -5.24 -10.82 -5.63
N GLU A 242 -6.51 -10.67 -5.32
CA GLU A 242 -7.02 -9.91 -4.18
C GLU A 242 -7.36 -10.85 -3.03
N LEU A 243 -6.68 -10.69 -1.89
CA LEU A 243 -6.88 -11.55 -0.72
C LEU A 243 -8.18 -11.23 0.00
N ILE A 244 -9.01 -12.26 0.22
CA ILE A 244 -10.30 -12.11 0.90
C ILE A 244 -10.22 -12.56 2.36
N ALA A 245 -9.72 -13.77 2.60
CA ALA A 245 -9.60 -14.35 3.93
C ALA A 245 -8.51 -15.41 3.99
N ARG A 246 -7.91 -15.60 5.16
CA ARG A 246 -7.03 -16.73 5.45
C ARG A 246 -7.86 -17.90 5.95
N ILE A 247 -7.77 -19.06 5.29
CA ILE A 247 -8.48 -20.27 5.68
C ILE A 247 -7.75 -20.94 6.86
N ARG A 248 -6.44 -21.10 6.74
CA ARG A 248 -5.59 -21.78 7.72
C ARG A 248 -4.12 -21.41 7.57
N GLY A 249 -3.32 -21.74 8.57
CA GLY A 249 -1.86 -21.71 8.51
C GLY A 249 -1.31 -22.89 7.69
N GLU A 250 0.02 -22.97 7.62
CA GLU A 250 0.70 -24.10 7.04
C GLU A 250 0.40 -25.38 7.83
N GLN A 251 0.34 -26.49 7.11
CA GLN A 251 0.18 -27.84 7.67
C GLN A 251 1.16 -28.80 7.01
N HIS A 252 1.72 -29.70 7.82
CA HIS A 252 2.51 -30.79 7.31
C HIS A 252 1.63 -32.01 7.07
N PHE A 253 1.88 -32.75 5.99
CA PHE A 253 1.11 -33.94 5.62
C PHE A 253 2.08 -35.12 5.45
N ASP A 254 1.76 -36.26 6.05
CA ASP A 254 2.58 -37.46 5.99
C ASP A 254 2.55 -38.14 4.60
N ASN A 255 1.49 -37.90 3.82
CA ASN A 255 1.32 -38.47 2.49
C ASN A 255 0.44 -37.58 1.58
N LEU A 256 0.46 -37.87 0.29
CA LEU A 256 -0.26 -37.13 -0.74
C LEU A 256 -1.79 -37.21 -0.62
N ASP A 257 -2.34 -38.31 -0.07
CA ASP A 257 -3.78 -38.45 0.08
C ASP A 257 -4.35 -37.55 1.15
N GLN A 258 -3.61 -37.35 2.25
CA GLN A 258 -3.95 -36.35 3.26
C GLN A 258 -3.92 -34.92 2.69
N LEU A 259 -2.88 -34.60 1.90
CA LEU A 259 -2.77 -33.31 1.22
C LEU A 259 -3.96 -33.08 0.27
N LYS A 260 -4.30 -34.06 -0.58
CA LYS A 260 -5.45 -33.98 -1.51
C LYS A 260 -6.76 -33.78 -0.76
N SER A 261 -6.99 -34.56 0.30
CA SER A 261 -8.18 -34.44 1.14
C SER A 261 -8.30 -33.05 1.76
N GLN A 262 -7.17 -32.46 2.20
CA GLN A 262 -7.19 -31.12 2.78
C GLN A 262 -7.44 -30.05 1.70
N ILE A 263 -6.83 -30.14 0.52
CA ILE A 263 -7.12 -29.23 -0.58
C ILE A 263 -8.60 -29.27 -0.97
N GLN A 264 -9.23 -30.46 -0.99
CA GLN A 264 -10.67 -30.57 -1.25
C GLN A 264 -11.51 -29.86 -0.18
N LYS A 265 -11.13 -29.94 1.09
CA LYS A 265 -11.80 -29.19 2.18
C LYS A 265 -11.60 -27.68 2.02
N ASP A 266 -10.40 -27.24 1.66
CA ASP A 266 -10.09 -25.82 1.44
C ASP A 266 -10.93 -25.27 0.27
N LEU A 267 -11.15 -26.07 -0.80
CA LEU A 267 -11.99 -25.69 -1.95
C LEU A 267 -13.48 -25.49 -1.58
N LEU A 268 -13.97 -26.11 -0.52
CA LEU A 268 -15.34 -25.86 -0.04
C LEU A 268 -15.52 -24.48 0.59
N GLN A 269 -14.45 -23.73 0.80
CA GLN A 269 -14.48 -22.37 1.34
C GLN A 269 -14.54 -21.28 0.23
N LEU A 270 -14.41 -21.67 -1.05
CA LEU A 270 -14.53 -20.75 -2.19
C LEU A 270 -16.01 -20.43 -2.46
#